data_7459b5a66004de910c3c721c2550f39e
#
_entry.id   7459b5a66004de910c3c721c2550f39e
#
_cell.length_a   1.000
_cell.length_b   1.000
_cell.length_c   1.000
_cell.angle_alpha   90.00
_cell.angle_beta   90.00
_cell.angle_gamma   90.00
#
_symmetry.space_group_name_H-M   'P 1'
#
loop_
_entity.id
_entity.type
_entity.pdbx_description
1 polymer ?
#
loop_
_entity_poly.entity_id
_entity_poly.type
_entity_poly.pdbx_seq_one_letter_code
_entity_poly.pdbx_strand_id
1 'polypeptide(L)'
;QQISTNAAKTIYSKIIKDNLLNEKEVSRANIETLKLYGLSSQKALYLKNLATLINNNELDIKSLSKISSEDVTNILIKIKGIGKWTINNYKIFALQDVNAWPTADLALQESVKIIKKLKKRPNEIEMEKIGEFWLPYRGAASLFLWHFYNKLKIEKKYIKI
;
A
#
# COMPACT_ATOMS: atom_id res chain seq x y z
N GLN A 1 -4.74 -3.95 -5.45
CA GLN A 1 -3.74 -4.91 -5.95
C GLN A 1 -4.43 -5.95 -6.82
N GLN A 2 -3.92 -6.14 -8.03
CA GLN A 2 -4.50 -7.08 -9.01
C GLN A 2 -3.76 -8.42 -9.04
N ILE A 3 -2.81 -8.66 -8.13
CA ILE A 3 -2.02 -9.89 -8.03
C ILE A 3 -2.12 -10.48 -6.64
N SER A 4 -1.89 -11.80 -6.53
CA SER A 4 -1.86 -12.48 -5.24
C SER A 4 -0.67 -12.05 -4.38
N THR A 5 -0.79 -12.19 -3.07
CA THR A 5 0.32 -11.91 -2.14
C THR A 5 1.57 -12.75 -2.47
N ASN A 6 1.39 -14.00 -2.90
CA ASN A 6 2.51 -14.87 -3.27
C ASN A 6 3.21 -14.36 -4.54
N ALA A 7 2.46 -13.93 -5.56
CA ALA A 7 3.04 -13.33 -6.76
C ALA A 7 3.83 -12.05 -6.43
N ALA A 8 3.27 -11.19 -5.55
CA ALA A 8 3.97 -9.99 -5.10
C ALA A 8 5.27 -10.32 -4.35
N LYS A 9 5.25 -11.31 -3.46
CA LYS A 9 6.45 -11.79 -2.76
C LYS A 9 7.51 -12.32 -3.72
N THR A 10 7.11 -13.07 -4.74
CA THR A 10 8.05 -13.59 -5.76
C THR A 10 8.72 -12.46 -6.53
N ILE A 11 7.95 -11.46 -6.97
CA ILE A 11 8.49 -10.27 -7.65
C ILE A 11 9.48 -9.54 -6.73
N TYR A 12 9.08 -9.28 -5.49
CA TYR A 12 9.91 -8.60 -4.50
C TYR A 12 11.22 -9.33 -4.22
N SER A 13 11.17 -10.67 -4.03
CA SER A 13 12.36 -11.48 -3.79
C SER A 13 13.35 -11.45 -4.96
N LYS A 14 12.86 -11.45 -6.21
CA LYS A 14 13.71 -11.30 -7.39
C LYS A 14 14.41 -9.94 -7.42
N ILE A 15 13.66 -8.86 -7.18
CA ILE A 15 14.17 -7.49 -7.15
C ILE A 15 15.26 -7.32 -6.08
N ILE A 16 15.06 -7.91 -4.88
CA ILE A 16 16.08 -7.91 -3.81
C ILE A 16 17.32 -8.66 -4.24
N LYS A 17 17.16 -9.88 -4.76
CA LYS A 17 18.28 -10.74 -5.15
C LYS A 17 19.25 -10.05 -6.11
N ASP A 18 18.72 -9.25 -7.03
CA ASP A 18 19.49 -8.55 -8.05
C ASP A 18 19.85 -7.10 -7.64
N ASN A 19 19.69 -6.78 -6.34
CA ASN A 19 20.03 -5.48 -5.75
C ASN A 19 19.31 -4.27 -6.40
N LEU A 20 18.12 -4.49 -6.96
CA LEU A 20 17.31 -3.47 -7.63
C LEU A 20 16.32 -2.75 -6.67
N LEU A 21 16.54 -2.77 -5.35
CA LEU A 21 15.83 -1.91 -4.40
C LEU A 21 16.53 -0.57 -4.17
N ASN A 22 17.59 -0.30 -4.91
CA ASN A 22 18.35 0.92 -4.84
C ASN A 22 17.79 1.92 -5.85
N GLU A 23 17.47 3.12 -5.42
CA GLU A 23 16.90 4.18 -6.27
C GLU A 23 17.79 4.54 -7.46
N LYS A 24 19.11 4.47 -7.28
CA LYS A 24 20.09 4.73 -8.32
C LYS A 24 20.01 3.68 -9.44
N GLU A 25 19.96 2.40 -9.08
CA GLU A 25 19.90 1.31 -10.06
C GLU A 25 18.54 1.28 -10.76
N VAL A 26 17.43 1.48 -10.01
CA VAL A 26 16.08 1.55 -10.59
C VAL A 26 15.95 2.73 -11.56
N SER A 27 16.46 3.91 -11.22
CA SER A 27 16.39 5.09 -12.09
C SER A 27 17.14 4.90 -13.41
N ARG A 28 18.21 4.12 -13.42
CA ARG A 28 19.03 3.80 -14.61
C ARG A 28 18.46 2.65 -15.43
N ALA A 29 17.75 1.72 -14.79
CA ALA A 29 17.18 0.55 -15.48
C ALA A 29 16.22 0.98 -16.60
N ASN A 30 16.20 0.25 -17.71
CA ASN A 30 15.16 0.45 -18.71
C ASN A 30 13.85 -0.25 -18.28
N ILE A 31 12.75 0.16 -18.89
CA ILE A 31 11.41 -0.38 -18.54
C ILE A 31 11.33 -1.88 -18.81
N GLU A 32 11.93 -2.35 -19.90
CA GLU A 32 11.90 -3.78 -20.27
C GLU A 32 12.64 -4.64 -19.23
N THR A 33 13.77 -4.16 -18.70
CA THR A 33 14.47 -4.83 -17.60
C THR A 33 13.57 -4.96 -16.37
N LEU A 34 12.88 -3.88 -15.96
CA LEU A 34 11.99 -3.91 -14.81
C LEU A 34 10.79 -4.86 -15.03
N LYS A 35 10.31 -5.00 -16.26
CA LYS A 35 9.25 -5.93 -16.62
C LYS A 35 9.66 -7.40 -16.46
N LEU A 36 10.94 -7.75 -16.67
CA LEU A 36 11.44 -9.11 -16.47
C LEU A 36 11.26 -9.62 -15.03
N TYR A 37 11.15 -8.70 -14.08
CA TYR A 37 10.84 -9.03 -12.68
C TYR A 37 9.34 -9.31 -12.43
N GLY A 38 8.48 -9.15 -13.44
CA GLY A 38 7.04 -9.37 -13.35
C GLY A 38 6.24 -8.09 -13.07
N LEU A 39 6.83 -6.92 -13.24
CA LEU A 39 6.12 -5.64 -13.18
C LEU A 39 5.38 -5.39 -14.50
N SER A 40 4.14 -4.86 -14.42
CA SER A 40 3.51 -4.31 -15.61
C SER A 40 4.28 -3.07 -16.10
N SER A 41 4.19 -2.76 -17.39
CA SER A 41 4.84 -1.57 -17.98
C SER A 41 4.54 -0.30 -17.19
N GLN A 42 3.29 -0.13 -16.76
CA GLN A 42 2.85 1.02 -15.98
C GLN A 42 3.51 1.06 -14.58
N LYS A 43 3.58 -0.09 -13.88
CA LYS A 43 4.24 -0.18 -12.58
C LYS A 43 5.75 0.03 -12.68
N ALA A 44 6.39 -0.51 -13.72
CA ALA A 44 7.79 -0.29 -14.00
C ALA A 44 8.09 1.21 -14.23
N LEU A 45 7.24 1.89 -15.00
CA LEU A 45 7.34 3.34 -15.24
C LEU A 45 7.18 4.13 -13.92
N TYR A 46 6.18 3.81 -13.10
CA TYR A 46 5.96 4.50 -11.83
C TYR A 46 7.12 4.30 -10.85
N LEU A 47 7.64 3.08 -10.78
CA LEU A 47 8.80 2.76 -9.95
C LEU A 47 10.04 3.55 -10.40
N LYS A 48 10.29 3.59 -11.71
CA LYS A 48 11.40 4.35 -12.28
C LYS A 48 11.27 5.85 -12.00
N ASN A 49 10.08 6.43 -12.21
CA ASN A 49 9.83 7.85 -11.95
C ASN A 49 10.08 8.19 -10.48
N LEU A 50 9.55 7.37 -9.54
CA LEU A 50 9.78 7.56 -8.12
C LEU A 50 11.28 7.50 -7.77
N ALA A 51 11.99 6.50 -8.29
CA ALA A 51 13.43 6.35 -8.08
C ALA A 51 14.22 7.54 -8.64
N THR A 52 13.80 8.09 -9.78
CA THR A 52 14.40 9.28 -10.38
C THR A 52 14.24 10.51 -9.50
N LEU A 53 13.02 10.75 -8.97
CA LEU A 53 12.76 11.87 -8.05
C LEU A 53 13.65 11.79 -6.79
N ILE A 54 13.80 10.59 -6.23
CA ILE A 54 14.64 10.37 -5.05
C ILE A 54 16.12 10.60 -5.40
N ASN A 55 16.59 10.01 -6.49
CA ASN A 55 17.99 10.09 -6.92
C ASN A 55 18.41 11.54 -7.28
N ASN A 56 17.48 12.35 -7.79
CA ASN A 56 17.71 13.76 -8.11
C ASN A 56 17.55 14.69 -6.90
N ASN A 57 17.28 14.18 -5.70
CA ASN A 57 16.95 14.94 -4.50
C ASN A 57 15.69 15.83 -4.63
N GLU A 58 14.79 15.51 -5.56
CA GLU A 58 13.49 16.16 -5.71
C GLU A 58 12.46 15.63 -4.70
N LEU A 59 12.69 14.43 -4.17
CA LEU A 59 11.93 13.81 -3.10
C LEU A 59 12.87 13.26 -2.03
N ASP A 60 12.86 13.84 -0.84
CA ASP A 60 13.55 13.29 0.33
C ASP A 60 12.59 12.41 1.14
N ILE A 61 12.66 11.09 0.92
CA ILE A 61 11.86 10.09 1.64
C ILE A 61 12.12 10.14 3.16
N LYS A 62 13.35 10.46 3.58
CA LYS A 62 13.71 10.48 5.01
C LYS A 62 13.08 11.66 5.74
N SER A 63 12.89 12.77 5.06
CA SER A 63 12.23 13.96 5.63
C SER A 63 10.74 13.74 5.88
N LEU A 64 10.08 12.80 5.17
CA LEU A 64 8.66 12.53 5.34
C LEU A 64 8.28 12.06 6.75
N SER A 65 9.21 11.48 7.51
CA SER A 65 8.98 11.11 8.91
C SER A 65 8.98 12.29 9.89
N LYS A 66 9.36 13.49 9.43
CA LYS A 66 9.53 14.70 10.25
C LYS A 66 8.42 15.73 10.03
N ILE A 67 7.50 15.47 9.12
CA ILE A 67 6.41 16.38 8.75
C ILE A 67 5.04 15.80 9.10
N SER A 68 3.99 16.62 9.00
CA SER A 68 2.64 16.18 9.33
C SER A 68 2.13 15.09 8.38
N SER A 69 1.23 14.25 8.87
CA SER A 69 0.55 13.21 8.06
C SER A 69 -0.19 13.80 6.85
N GLU A 70 -0.68 15.03 6.95
CA GLU A 70 -1.32 15.76 5.88
C GLU A 70 -0.30 16.18 4.82
N ASP A 71 0.82 16.77 5.23
CA ASP A 71 1.90 17.19 4.32
C ASP A 71 2.47 15.98 3.56
N VAL A 72 2.66 14.83 4.24
CA VAL A 72 3.03 13.59 3.57
C VAL A 72 2.06 13.24 2.44
N THR A 73 0.75 13.38 2.70
CA THR A 73 -0.27 13.13 1.68
C THR A 73 -0.14 14.11 0.52
N ASN A 74 -0.01 15.41 0.83
CA ASN A 74 0.07 16.49 -0.16
C ASN A 74 1.31 16.38 -1.06
N ILE A 75 2.41 15.85 -0.54
CA ILE A 75 3.63 15.59 -1.30
C ILE A 75 3.46 14.35 -2.18
N LEU A 76 3.09 13.22 -1.59
CA LEU A 76 3.10 11.94 -2.27
C LEU A 76 1.99 11.80 -3.32
N ILE A 77 0.84 12.46 -3.14
CA ILE A 77 -0.29 12.37 -4.10
C ILE A 77 0.05 13.01 -5.45
N LYS A 78 1.02 13.92 -5.51
CA LYS A 78 1.49 14.56 -6.74
C LYS A 78 2.32 13.62 -7.61
N ILE A 79 2.82 12.52 -7.03
CA ILE A 79 3.68 11.58 -7.74
C ILE A 79 2.82 10.62 -8.54
N LYS A 80 3.00 10.60 -9.86
CA LYS A 80 2.24 9.73 -10.77
C LYS A 80 2.42 8.26 -10.39
N GLY A 81 1.30 7.58 -10.12
CA GLY A 81 1.28 6.18 -9.71
C GLY A 81 1.20 5.95 -8.21
N ILE A 82 1.29 7.00 -7.40
CA ILE A 82 1.07 6.96 -5.96
C ILE A 82 -0.32 7.51 -5.65
N GLY A 83 -1.24 6.61 -5.32
CA GLY A 83 -2.60 6.97 -4.92
C GLY A 83 -2.81 6.91 -3.41
N LYS A 84 -3.99 7.35 -2.95
CA LYS A 84 -4.37 7.37 -1.52
C LYS A 84 -4.15 6.03 -0.81
N TRP A 85 -4.43 4.91 -1.47
CA TRP A 85 -4.18 3.58 -0.91
C TRP A 85 -2.70 3.36 -0.60
N THR A 86 -1.80 3.68 -1.55
CA THR A 86 -0.34 3.55 -1.37
C THR A 86 0.15 4.48 -0.26
N ILE A 87 -0.33 5.72 -0.24
CA ILE A 87 0.04 6.72 0.77
C ILE A 87 -0.34 6.23 2.17
N ASN A 88 -1.57 5.76 2.37
CA ASN A 88 -2.01 5.28 3.67
C ASN A 88 -1.23 4.03 4.12
N ASN A 89 -0.90 3.12 3.19
CA ASN A 89 -0.02 1.98 3.50
C ASN A 89 1.39 2.45 3.92
N TYR A 90 1.98 3.40 3.19
CA TYR A 90 3.27 3.99 3.56
C TYR A 90 3.22 4.62 4.95
N LYS A 91 2.18 5.40 5.24
CA LYS A 91 1.98 6.00 6.56
C LYS A 91 1.90 4.96 7.68
N ILE A 92 1.12 3.89 7.48
CA ILE A 92 0.98 2.83 8.50
C ILE A 92 2.31 2.09 8.71
N PHE A 93 2.93 1.61 7.62
CA PHE A 93 4.04 0.66 7.74
C PHE A 93 5.42 1.33 7.84
N ALA A 94 5.62 2.48 7.22
CA ALA A 94 6.90 3.18 7.23
C ALA A 94 6.95 4.32 8.24
N LEU A 95 5.87 5.09 8.39
CA LEU A 95 5.81 6.23 9.30
C LEU A 95 5.15 5.91 10.65
N GLN A 96 4.58 4.71 10.80
CA GLN A 96 3.89 4.28 12.02
C GLN A 96 2.75 5.23 12.43
N ASP A 97 2.09 5.84 11.44
CA ASP A 97 0.95 6.72 11.66
C ASP A 97 -0.23 5.93 12.22
N VAL A 98 -0.48 6.13 13.50
CA VAL A 98 -1.55 5.42 14.23
C VAL A 98 -2.95 5.74 13.71
N ASN A 99 -3.11 6.83 12.94
CA ASN A 99 -4.41 7.30 12.45
C ASN A 99 -4.59 7.19 10.94
N ALA A 100 -3.63 6.67 10.18
CA ALA A 100 -3.80 6.45 8.74
C ALA A 100 -4.90 5.42 8.46
N TRP A 101 -5.78 5.74 7.49
CA TRP A 101 -6.99 4.95 7.23
C TRP A 101 -7.20 4.71 5.72
N PRO A 102 -6.81 3.53 5.18
CA PRO A 102 -6.91 3.22 3.76
C PRO A 102 -8.32 2.79 3.36
N THR A 103 -9.24 3.73 3.19
CA THR A 103 -10.66 3.52 2.88
C THR A 103 -10.91 2.72 1.59
N ALA A 104 -10.00 2.83 0.61
CA ALA A 104 -10.07 2.10 -0.66
C ALA A 104 -9.55 0.64 -0.57
N ASP A 105 -9.10 0.18 0.61
CA ASP A 105 -8.58 -1.18 0.76
C ASP A 105 -9.70 -2.22 0.82
N LEU A 106 -9.70 -3.12 -0.17
CA LEU A 106 -10.74 -4.14 -0.31
C LEU A 106 -10.80 -5.13 0.86
N ALA A 107 -9.65 -5.45 1.45
CA ALA A 107 -9.60 -6.37 2.59
C ALA A 107 -10.18 -5.72 3.85
N LEU A 108 -9.89 -4.42 4.06
CA LEU A 108 -10.50 -3.65 5.14
C LEU A 108 -12.02 -3.52 4.97
N GLN A 109 -12.45 -3.13 3.77
CA GLN A 109 -13.87 -3.00 3.46
C GLN A 109 -14.64 -4.32 3.68
N GLU A 110 -14.07 -5.45 3.26
CA GLU A 110 -14.69 -6.76 3.47
C GLU A 110 -14.69 -7.16 4.95
N SER A 111 -13.62 -6.88 5.68
CA SER A 111 -13.54 -7.11 7.13
C SER A 111 -14.60 -6.30 7.89
N VAL A 112 -14.73 -5.03 7.55
CA VAL A 112 -15.76 -4.14 8.14
C VAL A 112 -17.15 -4.66 7.84
N LYS A 113 -17.42 -5.08 6.59
CA LYS A 113 -18.71 -5.68 6.22
C LYS A 113 -19.06 -6.85 7.13
N ILE A 114 -18.14 -7.76 7.34
CA ILE A 114 -18.37 -8.97 8.14
C ILE A 114 -18.55 -8.62 9.61
N ILE A 115 -17.66 -7.85 10.20
CA ILE A 115 -17.68 -7.49 11.63
C ILE A 115 -18.94 -6.69 11.98
N LYS A 116 -19.31 -5.74 11.13
CA LYS A 116 -20.52 -4.89 11.33
C LYS A 116 -21.79 -5.48 10.73
N LYS A 117 -21.75 -6.72 10.20
CA LYS A 117 -22.89 -7.44 9.60
C LYS A 117 -23.61 -6.60 8.52
N LEU A 118 -22.86 -5.88 7.69
CA LEU A 118 -23.44 -5.05 6.65
C LEU A 118 -23.93 -5.91 5.48
N LYS A 119 -25.02 -5.51 4.82
CA LYS A 119 -25.58 -6.22 3.66
C LYS A 119 -24.63 -6.17 2.45
N LYS A 120 -23.93 -5.07 2.26
CA LYS A 120 -22.97 -4.84 1.17
C LYS A 120 -21.62 -4.33 1.71
N ARG A 121 -20.57 -4.48 0.90
CA ARG A 121 -19.26 -3.92 1.22
C ARG A 121 -19.34 -2.39 1.22
N PRO A 122 -18.88 -1.70 2.28
CA PRO A 122 -18.91 -0.26 2.35
C PRO A 122 -17.98 0.35 1.29
N ASN A 123 -18.40 1.46 0.69
CA ASN A 123 -17.57 2.28 -0.17
C ASN A 123 -16.63 3.18 0.65
N GLU A 124 -15.78 3.98 -0.01
CA GLU A 124 -14.79 4.83 0.65
C GLU A 124 -15.44 5.86 1.58
N ILE A 125 -16.57 6.46 1.19
CA ILE A 125 -17.30 7.45 2.01
C ILE A 125 -17.88 6.79 3.26
N GLU A 126 -18.46 5.60 3.10
CA GLU A 126 -18.97 4.82 4.22
C GLU A 126 -17.84 4.37 5.16
N MET A 127 -16.66 4.01 4.60
CA MET A 127 -15.48 3.68 5.37
C MET A 127 -14.94 4.86 6.18
N GLU A 128 -14.96 6.10 5.65
CA GLU A 128 -14.58 7.29 6.41
C GLU A 128 -15.47 7.46 7.65
N LYS A 129 -16.78 7.43 7.47
CA LYS A 129 -17.76 7.53 8.58
C LYS A 129 -17.56 6.44 9.62
N ILE A 130 -17.29 5.22 9.18
CA ILE A 130 -17.03 4.10 10.10
C ILE A 130 -15.71 4.32 10.85
N GLY A 131 -14.70 4.86 10.17
CA GLY A 131 -13.40 5.16 10.74
C GLY A 131 -13.43 6.22 11.85
N GLU A 132 -14.42 7.11 11.88
CA GLU A 132 -14.59 8.12 12.94
C GLU A 132 -14.66 7.49 14.34
N PHE A 133 -15.28 6.31 14.46
CA PHE A 133 -15.38 5.60 15.74
C PHE A 133 -14.04 5.04 16.24
N TRP A 134 -13.01 5.02 15.39
CA TRP A 134 -11.68 4.50 15.73
C TRP A 134 -10.60 5.59 15.86
N LEU A 135 -11.02 6.86 15.77
CA LEU A 135 -10.12 7.98 16.04
C LEU A 135 -9.60 7.93 17.49
N PRO A 136 -8.33 8.22 17.72
CA PRO A 136 -7.28 8.52 16.75
C PRO A 136 -6.47 7.28 16.31
N TYR A 137 -6.99 6.07 16.46
CA TYR A 137 -6.27 4.79 16.29
C TYR A 137 -6.70 4.01 15.04
N ARG A 138 -7.10 4.70 13.97
CA ARG A 138 -7.56 4.07 12.70
C ARG A 138 -6.49 3.19 12.05
N GLY A 139 -5.20 3.54 12.19
CA GLY A 139 -4.09 2.73 11.72
C GLY A 139 -3.99 1.39 12.45
N ALA A 140 -4.16 1.38 13.77
CA ALA A 140 -4.23 0.14 14.56
C ALA A 140 -5.46 -0.70 14.18
N ALA A 141 -6.62 -0.06 13.96
CA ALA A 141 -7.82 -0.75 13.45
C ALA A 141 -7.55 -1.38 12.08
N SER A 142 -6.81 -0.70 11.18
CA SER A 142 -6.42 -1.24 9.88
C SER A 142 -5.58 -2.51 10.01
N LEU A 143 -4.60 -2.53 10.89
CA LEU A 143 -3.75 -3.72 11.15
C LEU A 143 -4.58 -4.89 11.67
N PHE A 144 -5.51 -4.63 12.61
CA PHE A 144 -6.44 -5.64 13.12
C PHE A 144 -7.34 -6.20 12.00
N LEU A 145 -7.92 -5.33 11.16
CA LEU A 145 -8.81 -5.73 10.07
C LEU A 145 -8.08 -6.55 9.00
N TRP A 146 -6.83 -6.24 8.66
CA TRP A 146 -6.02 -7.07 7.76
C TRP A 146 -5.69 -8.43 8.37
N HIS A 147 -5.37 -8.48 9.68
CA HIS A 147 -5.16 -9.74 10.38
C HIS A 147 -6.43 -10.61 10.36
N PHE A 148 -7.58 -10.03 10.69
CA PHE A 148 -8.88 -10.69 10.63
C PHE A 148 -9.19 -11.23 9.23
N TYR A 149 -9.00 -10.42 8.19
CA TYR A 149 -9.22 -10.85 6.81
C TYR A 149 -8.34 -12.03 6.41
N ASN A 150 -7.08 -12.01 6.82
CA ASN A 150 -6.15 -13.10 6.52
C ASN A 150 -6.54 -14.40 7.21
N LYS A 151 -6.99 -14.35 8.47
CA LYS A 151 -7.53 -15.52 9.18
C LYS A 151 -8.76 -16.11 8.48
N LEU A 152 -9.70 -15.27 8.10
CA LEU A 152 -10.90 -15.73 7.35
C LEU A 152 -10.55 -16.42 6.03
N LYS A 153 -9.51 -15.95 5.32
CA LYS A 153 -9.04 -16.60 4.09
C LYS A 153 -8.48 -17.99 4.35
N ILE A 154 -7.74 -18.14 5.44
CA ILE A 154 -7.17 -19.42 5.83
C ILE A 154 -8.29 -20.39 6.15
N GLU A 155 -9.24 -20.00 7.02
CA GLU A 155 -10.39 -20.83 7.41
C GLU A 155 -11.24 -21.26 6.20
N LYS A 156 -11.58 -20.34 5.29
CA LYS A 156 -12.31 -20.66 4.05
C LYS A 156 -11.55 -21.63 3.13
N LYS A 157 -10.23 -21.65 3.18
CA LYS A 157 -9.42 -22.60 2.42
C LYS A 157 -9.51 -24.02 3.00
N TYR A 158 -9.69 -24.16 4.31
CA TYR A 158 -9.83 -25.44 4.98
C TYR A 158 -11.26 -25.98 4.97
N ILE A 159 -12.28 -25.12 4.81
CA ILE A 159 -13.71 -25.54 4.77
C ILE A 159 -14.14 -25.99 3.35
N LYS A 160 -13.32 -25.76 2.33
CA LYS A 160 -13.56 -26.18 0.93
C LYS A 160 -12.89 -27.53 0.60
N ILE A 161 -12.87 -28.46 1.54
CA ILE A 161 -12.54 -29.88 1.29
C ILE A 161 -13.80 -30.70 1.33
#